data_ac0ff3741413866c1927644a8613d61c
#
_entry.id   ac0ff3741413866c1927644a8613d61c
#
_cell.length_a   1.000
_cell.length_b   1.000
_cell.length_c   1.000
_cell.angle_alpha   90.00
_cell.angle_beta   90.00
_cell.angle_gamma   90.00
#
_symmetry.space_group_name_H-M   'P 1'
#
loop_
_entity.id
_entity.type
_entity.pdbx_description
1 polymer ?
#
loop_
_entity_poly.entity_id
_entity_poly.type
_entity_poly.pdbx_seq_one_letter_code
_entity_poly.pdbx_strand_id
1 'polypeptide(L)'
;VAGKTGTTNNNQDAWFIGYNSEITVGVFVGYDVPKSLGKFETGSKVAAPIFYNLMKKLYTKDKPKPFVIPKNIKFINIDLNSGIPSNNNYITEAFKNNFNFEFNDKGSNEEDSFDLKGFY
;
A
#
# COMPACT_ATOMS: atom_id res chain seq x y z
N VAL A 1 6.28 -6.96 -5.24
CA VAL A 1 5.32 -6.20 -6.06
C VAL A 1 4.24 -5.65 -5.15
N ALA A 2 3.95 -4.38 -5.24
CA ALA A 2 2.82 -3.75 -4.62
C ALA A 2 1.81 -3.33 -5.71
N GLY A 3 0.53 -3.17 -5.36
CA GLY A 3 -0.47 -2.74 -6.33
C GLY A 3 -1.84 -2.52 -5.73
N LYS A 4 -2.68 -1.85 -6.52
CA LYS A 4 -4.06 -1.51 -6.15
C LYS A 4 -4.99 -1.65 -7.34
N THR A 5 -6.16 -2.23 -7.08
CA THR A 5 -7.27 -2.27 -8.04
C THR A 5 -8.10 -0.99 -7.97
N GLY A 6 -8.70 -0.62 -9.09
CA GLY A 6 -9.78 0.37 -9.17
C GLY A 6 -10.94 -0.20 -9.98
N THR A 7 -12.14 0.10 -9.56
CA THR A 7 -13.37 -0.26 -10.29
C THR A 7 -14.34 0.90 -10.15
N THR A 8 -14.84 1.40 -11.28
CA THR A 8 -15.84 2.47 -11.26
C THR A 8 -17.21 1.93 -10.90
N ASN A 9 -18.12 2.84 -10.52
CA ASN A 9 -19.51 2.50 -10.29
C ASN A 9 -20.09 1.83 -11.56
N ASN A 10 -20.97 0.85 -11.37
CA ASN A 10 -21.57 0.06 -12.45
C ASN A 10 -20.57 -0.81 -13.26
N ASN A 11 -19.35 -1.04 -12.75
CA ASN A 11 -18.31 -1.84 -13.42
C ASN A 11 -18.07 -1.42 -14.88
N GLN A 12 -17.97 -0.13 -15.15
CA GLN A 12 -17.73 0.38 -16.50
C GLN A 12 -16.24 0.37 -16.84
N ASP A 13 -15.40 0.67 -15.82
CA ASP A 13 -13.94 0.68 -15.96
C ASP A 13 -13.31 -0.15 -14.85
N ALA A 14 -12.31 -0.91 -15.22
CA ALA A 14 -11.51 -1.72 -14.33
C ALA A 14 -10.04 -1.36 -14.47
N TRP A 15 -9.41 -1.03 -13.34
CA TRP A 15 -8.02 -0.64 -13.27
C TRP A 15 -7.23 -1.60 -12.39
N PHE A 16 -5.99 -1.77 -12.72
CA PHE A 16 -4.95 -2.27 -11.82
C PHE A 16 -3.66 -1.47 -12.05
N ILE A 17 -3.16 -0.85 -10.99
CA ILE A 17 -1.83 -0.22 -11.00
C ILE A 17 -0.96 -1.01 -10.05
N GLY A 18 0.17 -1.50 -10.54
CA GLY A 18 1.13 -2.26 -9.74
C GLY A 18 2.56 -1.89 -10.09
N TYR A 19 3.46 -2.10 -9.15
CA TYR A 19 4.86 -1.74 -9.30
C TYR A 19 5.80 -2.62 -8.48
N ASN A 20 7.04 -2.62 -8.87
CA ASN A 20 8.18 -3.08 -8.08
C ASN A 20 9.23 -1.95 -8.04
N SER A 21 10.45 -2.24 -7.65
CA SER A 21 11.54 -1.25 -7.58
C SER A 21 12.05 -0.75 -8.93
N GLU A 22 11.64 -1.36 -10.04
CA GLU A 22 12.20 -1.13 -11.37
C GLU A 22 11.16 -0.63 -12.37
N ILE A 23 9.88 -1.01 -12.21
CA ILE A 23 8.83 -0.72 -13.17
C ILE A 23 7.50 -0.48 -12.49
N THR A 24 6.74 0.46 -13.02
CA THR A 24 5.33 0.68 -12.69
C THR A 24 4.49 0.42 -13.93
N VAL A 25 3.41 -0.33 -13.76
CA VAL A 25 2.49 -0.69 -14.84
C VAL A 25 1.06 -0.38 -14.43
N GLY A 26 0.36 0.38 -15.27
CA GLY A 26 -1.08 0.59 -15.19
C GLY A 26 -1.80 -0.23 -16.26
N VAL A 27 -2.83 -0.94 -15.86
CA VAL A 27 -3.74 -1.67 -16.78
C VAL A 27 -5.13 -1.08 -16.66
N PHE A 28 -5.68 -0.69 -17.79
CA PHE A 28 -7.05 -0.22 -17.93
C PHE A 28 -7.84 -1.19 -18.82
N VAL A 29 -9.04 -1.51 -18.40
CA VAL A 29 -10.03 -2.26 -19.20
C VAL A 29 -11.34 -1.51 -19.17
N GLY A 30 -11.82 -1.11 -20.31
CA GLY A 30 -13.05 -0.34 -20.49
C GLY A 30 -13.46 -0.28 -21.96
N TYR A 31 -14.59 0.35 -22.22
CA TYR A 31 -15.08 0.62 -23.57
C TYR A 31 -14.94 2.10 -23.89
N ASP A 32 -14.74 2.43 -25.18
CA ASP A 32 -14.67 3.83 -25.64
C ASP A 32 -15.96 4.61 -25.33
N VAL A 33 -17.10 3.94 -25.46
CA VAL A 33 -18.38 4.45 -24.98
C VAL A 33 -18.69 3.74 -23.67
N PRO A 34 -18.80 4.46 -22.54
CA PRO A 34 -18.99 3.87 -21.23
C PRO A 34 -20.20 2.92 -21.18
N LYS A 35 -19.93 1.65 -20.91
CA LYS A 35 -20.93 0.62 -20.64
C LYS A 35 -20.36 -0.41 -19.67
N SER A 36 -21.21 -1.11 -18.95
CA SER A 36 -20.77 -2.12 -17.99
C SER A 36 -19.96 -3.22 -18.67
N LEU A 37 -18.85 -3.58 -18.06
CA LEU A 37 -18.02 -4.75 -18.41
C LEU A 37 -18.72 -6.06 -18.05
N GLY A 38 -19.71 -6.01 -17.15
CA GLY A 38 -20.46 -7.15 -16.65
C GLY A 38 -20.56 -7.15 -15.14
N LYS A 39 -21.53 -7.88 -14.63
CA LYS A 39 -21.71 -8.07 -13.19
C LYS A 39 -20.49 -8.84 -12.66
N PHE A 40 -19.77 -8.29 -11.68
CA PHE A 40 -18.54 -8.84 -11.09
C PHE A 40 -17.26 -8.68 -11.92
N GLU A 41 -17.25 -7.98 -13.05
CA GLU A 41 -16.02 -7.67 -13.79
C GLU A 41 -15.30 -6.48 -13.13
N THR A 42 -14.46 -6.81 -12.13
CA THR A 42 -13.71 -5.85 -11.30
C THR A 42 -12.26 -5.72 -11.75
N GLY A 43 -11.54 -4.72 -11.25
CA GLY A 43 -10.11 -4.55 -11.51
C GLY A 43 -9.27 -5.78 -11.13
N SER A 44 -9.64 -6.49 -10.05
CA SER A 44 -8.97 -7.73 -9.65
C SER A 44 -9.21 -8.88 -10.62
N LYS A 45 -10.38 -8.92 -11.28
CA LYS A 45 -10.77 -10.02 -12.15
C LYS A 45 -10.34 -9.84 -13.60
N VAL A 46 -10.35 -8.61 -14.12
CA VAL A 46 -10.06 -8.36 -15.54
C VAL A 46 -8.73 -7.63 -15.77
N ALA A 47 -8.33 -6.68 -14.90
CA ALA A 47 -7.11 -5.91 -15.09
C ALA A 47 -5.88 -6.56 -14.42
N ALA A 48 -6.02 -7.08 -13.20
CA ALA A 48 -4.92 -7.71 -12.48
C ALA A 48 -4.30 -8.93 -13.18
N PRO A 49 -5.07 -9.83 -13.85
CA PRO A 49 -4.47 -10.93 -14.60
C PRO A 49 -3.61 -10.47 -15.78
N ILE A 50 -3.97 -9.37 -16.45
CA ILE A 50 -3.18 -8.78 -17.54
C ILE A 50 -1.84 -8.30 -16.99
N PHE A 51 -1.88 -7.54 -15.88
CA PHE A 51 -0.69 -7.12 -15.16
C PHE A 51 0.20 -8.32 -14.77
N TYR A 52 -0.39 -9.34 -14.14
CA TYR A 52 0.32 -10.53 -13.73
C TYR A 52 1.03 -11.23 -14.90
N ASN A 53 0.34 -11.41 -16.03
CA ASN A 53 0.90 -12.06 -17.21
C ASN A 53 2.06 -11.25 -17.83
N LEU A 54 1.94 -9.90 -17.82
CA LEU A 54 3.04 -9.03 -18.25
C LEU A 54 4.24 -9.18 -17.33
N MET A 55 4.04 -9.06 -16.01
CA MET A 55 5.13 -9.19 -15.03
C MET A 55 5.79 -10.56 -15.10
N LYS A 56 5.03 -11.63 -15.27
CA LYS A 56 5.55 -12.98 -15.45
C LYS A 56 6.45 -13.10 -16.69
N LYS A 57 6.11 -12.43 -17.78
CA LYS A 57 6.93 -12.41 -18.99
C LYS A 57 8.21 -11.60 -18.80
N LEU A 58 8.14 -10.47 -18.11
CA LEU A 58 9.29 -9.60 -17.85
C LEU A 58 10.32 -10.25 -16.91
N TYR A 59 9.84 -11.00 -15.93
CA TYR A 59 10.67 -11.62 -14.88
C TYR A 59 10.70 -13.15 -14.98
N THR A 60 10.96 -13.67 -16.20
CA THR A 60 11.05 -15.12 -16.43
C THR A 60 12.30 -15.76 -15.87
N LYS A 61 13.42 -15.04 -15.87
CA LYS A 61 14.75 -15.55 -15.45
C LYS A 61 15.19 -14.91 -14.13
N ASP A 62 15.00 -13.62 -13.99
CA ASP A 62 15.47 -12.84 -12.84
C ASP A 62 14.29 -12.37 -11.99
N LYS A 63 14.50 -12.28 -10.67
CA LYS A 63 13.55 -11.64 -9.78
C LYS A 63 13.77 -10.13 -9.80
N PRO A 64 12.71 -9.31 -9.65
CA PRO A 64 12.89 -7.87 -9.50
C PRO A 64 13.75 -7.57 -8.27
N LYS A 65 14.57 -6.52 -8.36
CA LYS A 65 15.37 -6.06 -7.23
C LYS A 65 14.49 -5.70 -6.04
N PRO A 66 14.97 -5.84 -4.79
CA PRO A 66 14.23 -5.36 -3.63
C PRO A 66 14.11 -3.84 -3.66
N PHE A 67 13.10 -3.30 -2.99
CA PHE A 67 13.02 -1.87 -2.73
C PHE A 67 14.19 -1.44 -1.85
N VAL A 68 14.81 -0.33 -2.21
CA VAL A 68 15.90 0.25 -1.41
C VAL A 68 15.29 1.11 -0.29
N ILE A 69 15.68 0.81 0.93
CA ILE A 69 15.28 1.61 2.09
C ILE A 69 16.09 2.92 2.07
N PRO A 70 15.46 4.10 2.06
CA PRO A 70 16.17 5.38 2.13
C PRO A 70 16.99 5.51 3.41
N LYS A 71 18.16 6.15 3.33
CA LYS A 71 19.08 6.32 4.47
C LYS A 71 18.50 7.09 5.67
N ASN A 72 17.47 7.90 5.42
CA ASN A 72 16.79 8.71 6.44
C ASN A 72 15.57 8.02 7.06
N ILE A 73 15.40 6.72 6.83
CA ILE A 73 14.31 5.91 7.40
C ILE A 73 14.89 4.91 8.39
N LYS A 74 14.22 4.80 9.53
CA LYS A 74 14.42 3.75 10.55
C LYS A 74 13.15 2.95 10.73
N PHE A 75 13.27 1.68 11.07
CA PHE A 75 12.14 0.82 11.43
C PHE A 75 12.06 0.70 12.94
N ILE A 76 10.86 0.86 13.48
CA ILE A 76 10.58 0.77 14.91
C ILE A 76 9.38 -0.14 15.11
N ASN A 77 9.48 -1.05 16.06
CA ASN A 77 8.35 -1.86 16.49
C ASN A 77 7.47 -1.02 17.40
N ILE A 78 6.21 -0.87 17.05
CA ILE A 78 5.22 -0.12 17.80
C ILE A 78 4.06 -1.02 18.22
N ASP A 79 3.55 -0.80 19.41
CA ASP A 79 2.35 -1.49 19.90
C ASP A 79 1.12 -1.08 19.09
N LEU A 80 0.29 -2.05 18.70
CA LEU A 80 -0.87 -1.85 17.84
C LEU A 80 -1.95 -0.96 18.44
N ASN A 81 -2.04 -0.88 19.77
CA ASN A 81 -3.09 -0.15 20.44
C ASN A 81 -2.65 1.27 20.84
N SER A 82 -1.44 1.38 21.38
CA SER A 82 -0.92 2.65 21.90
C SER A 82 -0.10 3.45 20.88
N GLY A 83 0.39 2.81 19.80
CA GLY A 83 1.26 3.44 18.81
C GLY A 83 2.66 3.79 19.31
N ILE A 84 3.03 3.39 20.53
CA ILE A 84 4.36 3.66 21.12
C ILE A 84 5.33 2.49 20.90
N PRO A 85 6.66 2.71 20.97
CA PRO A 85 7.64 1.65 20.86
C PRO A 85 7.39 0.51 21.84
N SER A 86 7.37 -0.73 21.34
CA SER A 86 7.10 -1.93 22.13
C SER A 86 7.81 -3.15 21.55
N ASN A 87 8.12 -4.10 22.42
CA ASN A 87 8.63 -5.42 22.05
C ASN A 87 7.54 -6.52 22.13
N ASN A 88 6.33 -6.17 22.58
CA ASN A 88 5.21 -7.08 22.72
C ASN A 88 4.05 -6.61 21.85
N ASN A 89 3.37 -7.55 21.16
CA ASN A 89 2.19 -7.27 20.32
C ASN A 89 2.38 -6.07 19.38
N TYR A 90 3.47 -6.08 18.59
CA TYR A 90 3.89 -4.97 17.77
C TYR A 90 3.69 -5.21 16.27
N ILE A 91 3.66 -4.11 15.53
CA ILE A 91 3.96 -4.05 14.10
C ILE A 91 5.25 -3.27 13.89
N THR A 92 5.93 -3.54 12.79
CA THR A 92 7.14 -2.80 12.42
C THR A 92 6.76 -1.70 11.42
N GLU A 93 6.95 -0.44 11.84
CA GLU A 93 6.62 0.74 11.04
C GLU A 93 7.86 1.55 10.66
N ALA A 94 7.76 2.29 9.54
CA ALA A 94 8.82 3.11 9.01
C ALA A 94 8.72 4.56 9.49
N PHE A 95 9.77 5.07 10.11
CA PHE A 95 9.85 6.44 10.61
C PHE A 95 11.04 7.18 10.01
N LYS A 96 10.94 8.50 9.89
CA LYS A 96 12.12 9.32 9.60
C LYS A 96 13.13 9.21 10.74
N ASN A 97 14.43 9.26 10.44
CA ASN A 97 15.48 9.14 11.47
C ASN A 97 15.38 10.19 12.58
N ASN A 98 14.90 11.40 12.25
CA ASN A 98 14.69 12.50 13.18
C ASN A 98 13.33 12.47 13.88
N PHE A 99 12.50 11.45 13.66
CA PHE A 99 11.24 11.30 14.36
C PHE A 99 11.49 10.86 15.80
N ASN A 100 10.88 11.57 16.76
CA ASN A 100 10.88 11.25 18.17
C ASN A 100 9.45 11.00 18.64
N PHE A 101 9.29 10.00 19.50
CA PHE A 101 8.02 9.77 20.18
C PHE A 101 7.93 10.78 21.34
N GLU A 102 6.89 11.60 21.37
CA GLU A 102 6.59 12.44 22.52
C GLU A 102 5.79 11.60 23.52
N PHE A 103 6.41 11.29 24.64
CA PHE A 103 5.72 10.67 25.77
C PHE A 103 5.13 11.78 26.61
N ASN A 104 3.81 11.98 26.53
CA ASN A 104 3.12 12.86 27.45
C ASN A 104 3.09 12.18 28.83
N ASP A 105 4.00 12.60 29.70
CA ASP A 105 4.04 12.21 31.13
C ASP A 105 2.96 12.96 31.91
N LYS A 106 1.72 12.95 31.40
CA LYS A 106 0.54 13.41 32.16
C LYS A 106 -0.15 12.18 32.71
N GLY A 107 -0.02 12.04 34.02
CA GLY A 107 -0.67 10.99 34.80
C GLY A 107 -2.16 10.82 34.45
N SER A 108 -2.52 9.58 34.35
CA SER A 108 -3.86 8.96 34.44
C SER A 108 -5.05 9.91 34.49
N ASN A 109 -5.75 10.01 33.38
CA ASN A 109 -7.21 10.09 33.16
C ASN A 109 -7.49 10.91 31.92
N GLU A 110 -7.65 10.21 30.79
CA GLU A 110 -8.52 10.56 29.64
C GLU A 110 -8.08 9.72 28.46
N GLU A 111 -9.04 9.19 27.74
CA GLU A 111 -8.85 8.49 26.47
C GLU A 111 -8.20 9.45 25.45
N ASP A 112 -6.87 9.54 25.44
CA ASP A 112 -6.15 10.33 24.44
C ASP A 112 -6.11 9.57 23.12
N SER A 113 -7.00 9.95 22.23
CA SER A 113 -6.90 9.61 20.82
C SER A 113 -5.60 10.21 20.25
N PHE A 114 -4.68 9.36 19.86
CA PHE A 114 -3.44 9.74 19.18
C PHE A 114 -3.76 10.41 17.83
N ASP A 115 -3.45 11.71 17.73
CA ASP A 115 -3.69 12.48 16.50
C ASP A 115 -2.55 12.23 15.49
N LEU A 116 -2.84 11.46 14.46
CA LEU A 116 -1.93 11.15 13.34
C LEU A 116 -1.73 12.32 12.36
N LYS A 117 -1.99 13.56 12.74
CA LYS A 117 -1.73 14.74 11.91
C LYS A 117 -0.24 14.91 11.62
N GLY A 118 0.20 14.49 10.49
CA GLY A 118 1.58 14.64 10.01
C GLY A 118 2.11 13.51 9.15
N PHE A 119 1.27 12.54 8.79
CA PHE A 119 1.66 11.36 8.01
C PHE A 119 1.28 11.39 6.52
N TYR A 120 0.95 12.58 5.95
CA TYR A 120 0.70 12.71 4.51
C TYR A 120 1.57 13.77 3.88
#